data_2c86831b9bd4024f9956e9b39a418737
#
_entry.id   2c86831b9bd4024f9956e9b39a418737
#
_cell.length_a   1.000
_cell.length_b   1.000
_cell.length_c   1.000
_cell.angle_alpha   90.00
_cell.angle_beta   90.00
_cell.angle_gamma   90.00
#
_symmetry.space_group_name_H-M   'P 1'
#
loop_
_entity.id
_entity.type
_entity.pdbx_description
1 polymer ?
#
loop_
_entity_poly.entity_id
_entity_poly.type
_entity_poly.pdbx_seq_one_letter_code
_entity_poly.pdbx_strand_id
1 'polypeptide(L)'
;MARSGVDIAEIASLMGDVARAHMLAALMDGRALTALELAHTARVTPQTASSHLAKLREANLLTMEKQGRHRYFRLASPRVAEALESVLTLAGDGPPRHRPPTRIDAEMRTARTCYDHVAGVLGVGVTDSLVARGHVAIEDDAGEVTPSGVDFLTRLGVDLTPRQKSRRIFCRPCLDWSERRPHLAGHVGAALCAHFLNVDWVRRTRESRALKITPLGREKFAEVFGVVLQETGATPRVSPAAAARLSPSPRAGAHAGSTRYSRSAARGL
;
A
#
# COMPACT_ATOMS: atom_id res chain seq x y z
N MET A 1 -10.79 -19.61 -21.60
CA MET A 1 -9.55 -20.35 -21.88
C MET A 1 -8.83 -20.62 -20.55
N ALA A 2 -8.47 -21.87 -20.27
CA ALA A 2 -7.68 -22.21 -19.10
C ALA A 2 -6.28 -21.61 -19.26
N ARG A 3 -5.82 -20.86 -18.26
CA ARG A 3 -4.47 -20.32 -18.22
C ARG A 3 -3.49 -21.47 -17.93
N SER A 4 -2.41 -21.56 -18.71
CA SER A 4 -1.44 -22.63 -18.62
C SER A 4 -0.19 -22.23 -17.86
N GLY A 5 0.65 -23.21 -17.47
CA GLY A 5 1.97 -22.93 -16.92
C GLY A 5 2.87 -22.12 -17.86
N VAL A 6 2.62 -22.16 -19.17
CA VAL A 6 3.30 -21.33 -20.18
C VAL A 6 3.02 -19.85 -19.96
N ASP A 7 1.76 -19.47 -19.68
CA ASP A 7 1.38 -18.06 -19.43
C ASP A 7 2.10 -17.51 -18.18
N ILE A 8 2.24 -18.35 -17.14
CA ILE A 8 2.99 -17.98 -15.92
C ILE A 8 4.46 -17.79 -16.25
N ALA A 9 5.07 -18.71 -17.01
CA ALA A 9 6.48 -18.65 -17.39
C ALA A 9 6.78 -17.40 -18.24
N GLU A 10 5.90 -17.06 -19.17
CA GLU A 10 6.03 -15.87 -20.01
C GLU A 10 6.05 -14.59 -19.15
N ILE A 11 5.05 -14.38 -18.32
CA ILE A 11 4.97 -13.20 -17.43
C ILE A 11 6.15 -13.17 -16.45
N ALA A 12 6.50 -14.32 -15.85
CA ALA A 12 7.62 -14.41 -14.92
C ALA A 12 8.95 -14.07 -15.61
N SER A 13 9.18 -14.53 -16.85
CA SER A 13 10.37 -14.20 -17.63
C SER A 13 10.48 -12.71 -17.94
N LEU A 14 9.35 -12.06 -18.22
CA LEU A 14 9.30 -10.62 -18.43
C LEU A 14 9.65 -9.84 -17.16
N MET A 15 9.20 -10.29 -15.99
CA MET A 15 9.51 -9.66 -14.70
C MET A 15 10.92 -10.02 -14.20
N GLY A 16 11.48 -11.17 -14.59
CA GLY A 16 12.75 -11.68 -14.11
C GLY A 16 14.01 -11.01 -14.69
N ASP A 17 13.87 -10.21 -15.74
CA ASP A 17 14.96 -9.39 -16.27
C ASP A 17 15.21 -8.17 -15.39
N VAL A 18 16.46 -7.94 -15.00
CA VAL A 18 16.82 -6.89 -14.03
C VAL A 18 16.42 -5.50 -14.50
N ALA A 19 16.62 -5.18 -15.78
CA ALA A 19 16.27 -3.85 -16.31
C ALA A 19 14.75 -3.66 -16.34
N ARG A 20 13.99 -4.66 -16.79
CA ARG A 20 12.53 -4.62 -16.78
C ARG A 20 11.97 -4.55 -15.37
N ALA A 21 12.55 -5.29 -14.42
CA ALA A 21 12.16 -5.23 -13.00
C ALA A 21 12.35 -3.82 -12.43
N HIS A 22 13.46 -3.16 -12.73
CA HIS A 22 13.70 -1.77 -12.32
C HIS A 22 12.70 -0.80 -12.95
N MET A 23 12.36 -0.96 -14.25
CA MET A 23 11.34 -0.14 -14.91
C MET A 23 9.96 -0.33 -14.29
N LEU A 24 9.54 -1.57 -14.07
CA LEU A 24 8.26 -1.88 -13.41
C LEU A 24 8.22 -1.33 -11.99
N ALA A 25 9.28 -1.51 -11.22
CA ALA A 25 9.37 -0.99 -9.85
C ALA A 25 9.29 0.55 -9.81
N ALA A 26 9.89 1.25 -10.75
CA ALA A 26 9.82 2.71 -10.84
C ALA A 26 8.39 3.22 -11.09
N LEU A 27 7.58 2.44 -11.83
CA LEU A 27 6.20 2.78 -12.15
C LEU A 27 5.19 2.43 -11.06
N MET A 28 5.61 1.73 -10.02
CA MET A 28 4.75 1.35 -8.89
C MET A 28 4.36 2.53 -7.98
N ASP A 29 4.81 3.73 -8.24
CA ASP A 29 4.36 4.95 -7.55
C ASP A 29 3.13 5.60 -8.20
N GLY A 30 2.58 4.95 -9.22
CA GLY A 30 1.40 5.41 -9.95
C GLY A 30 1.67 6.55 -10.95
N ARG A 31 2.92 7.05 -11.05
CA ARG A 31 3.30 8.06 -12.04
C ARG A 31 3.48 7.45 -13.42
N ALA A 32 3.32 8.30 -14.43
CA ALA A 32 3.75 7.99 -15.78
C ALA A 32 5.17 8.53 -15.99
N LEU A 33 6.06 7.70 -16.55
CA LEU A 33 7.45 8.05 -16.82
C LEU A 33 7.73 7.92 -18.32
N THR A 34 8.64 8.76 -18.83
CA THR A 34 9.11 8.68 -20.20
C THR A 34 10.08 7.51 -20.39
N ALA A 35 10.30 7.11 -21.65
CA ALA A 35 11.28 6.06 -21.96
C ALA A 35 12.70 6.42 -21.49
N LEU A 36 13.05 7.72 -21.52
CA LEU A 36 14.36 8.20 -21.09
C LEU A 36 14.55 8.10 -19.58
N GLU A 37 13.53 8.48 -18.79
CA GLU A 37 13.52 8.34 -17.32
C GLU A 37 13.63 6.86 -16.92
N LEU A 38 12.90 5.99 -17.63
CA LEU A 38 12.94 4.54 -17.38
C LEU A 38 14.29 3.93 -17.79
N ALA A 39 14.90 4.40 -18.89
CA ALA A 39 16.24 4.00 -19.30
C ALA A 39 17.27 4.35 -18.21
N HIS A 40 17.19 5.58 -17.69
CA HIS A 40 18.07 6.04 -16.60
C HIS A 40 17.89 5.20 -15.33
N THR A 41 16.64 4.97 -14.92
CA THR A 41 16.33 4.15 -13.73
C THR A 41 16.84 2.72 -13.87
N ALA A 42 16.67 2.12 -15.05
CA ALA A 42 17.13 0.77 -15.33
C ALA A 42 18.63 0.66 -15.67
N ARG A 43 19.34 1.81 -15.81
CA ARG A 43 20.76 1.89 -16.18
C ARG A 43 21.06 1.20 -17.51
N VAL A 44 20.20 1.40 -18.49
CA VAL A 44 20.36 0.86 -19.85
C VAL A 44 20.31 1.98 -20.89
N THR A 45 20.72 1.69 -22.11
CA THR A 45 20.62 2.66 -23.21
C THR A 45 19.16 2.95 -23.57
N PRO A 46 18.82 4.14 -24.12
CA PRO A 46 17.44 4.43 -24.57
C PRO A 46 16.91 3.41 -25.58
N GLN A 47 17.78 2.87 -26.43
CA GLN A 47 17.40 1.85 -27.42
C GLN A 47 17.02 0.53 -26.73
N THR A 48 17.83 0.08 -25.77
CA THR A 48 17.55 -1.12 -24.96
C THR A 48 16.25 -0.92 -24.17
N ALA A 49 16.07 0.23 -23.55
CA ALA A 49 14.83 0.57 -22.83
C ALA A 49 13.61 0.49 -23.74
N SER A 50 13.69 1.02 -24.96
CA SER A 50 12.60 0.97 -25.93
C SER A 50 12.19 -0.47 -26.27
N SER A 51 13.17 -1.39 -26.43
CA SER A 51 12.91 -2.81 -26.65
C SER A 51 12.23 -3.47 -25.43
N HIS A 52 12.72 -3.20 -24.23
CA HIS A 52 12.09 -3.70 -22.99
C HIS A 52 10.66 -3.18 -22.81
N LEU A 53 10.43 -1.89 -23.05
CA LEU A 53 9.11 -1.26 -22.94
C LEU A 53 8.12 -1.82 -23.97
N ALA A 54 8.58 -2.15 -25.19
CA ALA A 54 7.74 -2.81 -26.19
C ALA A 54 7.26 -4.17 -25.70
N LYS A 55 8.16 -5.02 -25.21
CA LYS A 55 7.83 -6.36 -24.65
C LYS A 55 6.84 -6.28 -23.49
N LEU A 56 7.05 -5.33 -22.56
CA LEU A 56 6.16 -5.15 -21.42
C LEU A 56 4.77 -4.65 -21.84
N ARG A 57 4.69 -3.84 -22.90
CA ARG A 57 3.40 -3.41 -23.48
C ARG A 57 2.66 -4.54 -24.20
N GLU A 58 3.36 -5.31 -25.01
CA GLU A 58 2.81 -6.48 -25.71
C GLU A 58 2.17 -7.47 -24.74
N ALA A 59 2.80 -7.65 -23.57
CA ALA A 59 2.27 -8.48 -22.48
C ALA A 59 1.22 -7.77 -21.59
N ASN A 60 0.74 -6.57 -21.96
CA ASN A 60 -0.21 -5.79 -21.17
C ASN A 60 0.22 -5.49 -19.72
N LEU A 61 1.53 -5.46 -19.45
CA LEU A 61 2.05 -5.02 -18.16
C LEU A 61 2.17 -3.49 -18.10
N LEU A 62 2.33 -2.82 -19.25
CA LEU A 62 2.39 -1.38 -19.38
C LEU A 62 1.36 -0.86 -20.37
N THR A 63 0.87 0.37 -20.13
CA THR A 63 0.22 1.21 -21.13
C THR A 63 1.13 2.37 -21.51
N MET A 64 0.89 2.96 -22.67
CA MET A 64 1.62 4.12 -23.15
C MET A 64 0.63 5.18 -23.64
N GLU A 65 0.84 6.39 -23.20
CA GLU A 65 0.11 7.58 -23.63
C GLU A 65 1.07 8.54 -24.33
N LYS A 66 0.67 9.07 -25.48
CA LYS A 66 1.44 10.06 -26.21
C LYS A 66 0.93 11.45 -25.85
N GLN A 67 1.83 12.30 -25.37
CA GLN A 67 1.55 13.71 -25.11
C GLN A 67 2.58 14.58 -25.87
N GLY A 68 2.15 15.19 -26.94
CA GLY A 68 3.03 15.92 -27.86
C GLY A 68 4.11 14.98 -28.44
N ARG A 69 5.40 15.35 -28.25
CA ARG A 69 6.56 14.53 -28.68
C ARG A 69 6.97 13.45 -27.66
N HIS A 70 6.37 13.44 -26.47
CA HIS A 70 6.73 12.53 -25.39
C HIS A 70 5.79 11.32 -25.34
N ARG A 71 6.36 10.18 -24.97
CA ARG A 71 5.65 8.93 -24.70
C ARG A 71 5.80 8.62 -23.23
N TYR A 72 4.67 8.57 -22.50
CA TYR A 72 4.62 8.29 -21.09
C TYR A 72 4.11 6.87 -20.88
N PHE A 73 4.82 6.12 -20.06
CA PHE A 73 4.50 4.75 -19.70
C PHE A 73 3.99 4.69 -18.27
N ARG A 74 3.01 3.83 -18.01
CA ARG A 74 2.48 3.52 -16.68
C ARG A 74 2.13 2.04 -16.59
N LEU A 75 1.97 1.51 -15.37
CA LEU A 75 1.42 0.17 -15.20
C LEU A 75 0.04 0.08 -15.84
N ALA A 76 -0.25 -1.02 -16.53
CA ALA A 76 -1.49 -1.19 -17.30
C ALA A 76 -2.75 -1.20 -16.43
N SER A 77 -2.62 -1.64 -15.18
CA SER A 77 -3.74 -1.69 -14.24
C SER A 77 -3.25 -1.79 -12.79
N PRO A 78 -4.13 -1.51 -11.81
CA PRO A 78 -3.84 -1.79 -10.40
C PRO A 78 -3.48 -3.25 -10.12
N ARG A 79 -4.03 -4.20 -10.89
CA ARG A 79 -3.69 -5.64 -10.77
C ARG A 79 -2.23 -5.94 -11.07
N VAL A 80 -1.61 -5.21 -12.00
CA VAL A 80 -0.17 -5.35 -12.27
C VAL A 80 0.64 -4.88 -11.06
N ALA A 81 0.25 -3.77 -10.45
CA ALA A 81 0.89 -3.27 -9.23
C ALA A 81 0.75 -4.28 -8.06
N GLU A 82 -0.44 -4.86 -7.88
CA GLU A 82 -0.72 -5.89 -6.87
C GLU A 82 0.13 -7.14 -7.07
N ALA A 83 0.26 -7.60 -8.31
CA ALA A 83 1.12 -8.74 -8.64
C ALA A 83 2.59 -8.45 -8.33
N LEU A 84 3.08 -7.26 -8.66
CA LEU A 84 4.45 -6.83 -8.33
C LEU A 84 4.68 -6.75 -6.81
N GLU A 85 3.74 -6.23 -6.03
CA GLU A 85 3.82 -6.22 -4.56
C GLU A 85 3.82 -7.65 -3.99
N SER A 86 3.00 -8.54 -4.55
CA SER A 86 3.00 -9.96 -4.15
C SER A 86 4.35 -10.63 -4.41
N VAL A 87 4.97 -10.35 -5.58
CA VAL A 87 6.33 -10.84 -5.89
C VAL A 87 7.37 -10.26 -4.94
N LEU A 88 7.27 -8.98 -4.59
CA LEU A 88 8.16 -8.34 -3.60
C LEU A 88 7.98 -8.95 -2.20
N THR A 89 6.76 -9.28 -1.83
CA THR A 89 6.44 -9.97 -0.57
C THR A 89 7.10 -11.34 -0.53
N LEU A 90 6.92 -12.16 -1.57
CA LEU A 90 7.59 -13.48 -1.70
C LEU A 90 9.13 -13.34 -1.70
N ALA A 91 9.67 -12.33 -2.37
CA ALA A 91 11.09 -12.07 -2.38
C ALA A 91 11.65 -11.69 -1.00
N GLY A 92 10.82 -11.08 -0.15
CA GLY A 92 11.16 -10.77 1.23
C GLY A 92 11.06 -11.98 2.17
N ASP A 93 10.27 -13.02 1.83
CA ASP A 93 10.18 -14.29 2.58
C ASP A 93 11.37 -15.20 2.31
N GLY A 94 12.11 -14.95 1.24
CA GLY A 94 13.28 -15.75 0.85
C GLY A 94 14.48 -15.53 1.79
N PRO A 95 15.54 -16.35 1.61
CA PRO A 95 16.75 -16.22 2.40
C PRO A 95 17.36 -14.83 2.28
N PRO A 96 17.99 -14.31 3.36
CA PRO A 96 18.61 -13.00 3.35
C PRO A 96 19.59 -12.88 2.18
N ARG A 97 19.38 -11.90 1.32
CA ARG A 97 20.33 -11.61 0.26
C ARG A 97 21.55 -10.90 0.86
N HIS A 98 22.75 -11.39 0.56
CA HIS A 98 24.01 -10.77 1.00
C HIS A 98 24.27 -9.43 0.30
N ARG A 99 23.33 -8.51 0.41
CA ARG A 99 23.46 -7.15 -0.08
C ARG A 99 23.30 -6.21 1.11
N PRO A 100 24.30 -5.36 1.41
CA PRO A 100 24.15 -4.37 2.46
C PRO A 100 22.94 -3.49 2.17
N PRO A 101 22.07 -3.21 3.16
CA PRO A 101 20.95 -2.31 2.99
C PRO A 101 21.49 -0.91 2.62
N THR A 102 20.89 -0.30 1.61
CA THR A 102 21.23 1.06 1.20
C THR A 102 20.34 2.07 1.97
N ARG A 103 20.74 3.36 1.91
CA ARG A 103 19.89 4.45 2.42
C ARG A 103 18.50 4.44 1.77
N ILE A 104 18.42 4.16 0.47
CA ILE A 104 17.15 4.07 -0.28
C ILE A 104 16.29 2.93 0.28
N ASP A 105 16.89 1.79 0.64
CA ASP A 105 16.15 0.67 1.23
C ASP A 105 15.55 1.06 2.58
N ALA A 106 16.28 1.81 3.42
CA ALA A 106 15.79 2.31 4.70
C ALA A 106 14.64 3.34 4.52
N GLU A 107 14.80 4.28 3.60
CA GLU A 107 13.77 5.25 3.27
C GLU A 107 12.49 4.56 2.73
N MET A 108 12.64 3.56 1.85
CA MET A 108 11.55 2.75 1.31
C MET A 108 10.80 1.94 2.38
N ARG A 109 11.51 1.48 3.42
CA ARG A 109 10.89 0.79 4.57
C ARG A 109 10.11 1.76 5.45
N THR A 110 10.65 2.96 5.67
CA THR A 110 10.02 3.97 6.53
C THR A 110 8.69 4.46 5.93
N ALA A 111 8.73 4.95 4.70
CA ALA A 111 7.54 5.40 3.99
C ALA A 111 7.75 5.32 2.48
N ARG A 112 6.80 4.76 1.77
CA ARG A 112 6.81 4.67 0.32
C ARG A 112 5.39 4.70 -0.25
N THR A 113 5.30 4.88 -1.54
CA THR A 113 4.06 4.57 -2.25
C THR A 113 4.04 3.10 -2.66
N CYS A 114 2.90 2.46 -2.43
CA CYS A 114 2.51 1.19 -3.01
C CYS A 114 1.43 1.48 -4.05
N TYR A 115 1.83 1.67 -5.29
CA TYR A 115 1.02 2.19 -6.38
C TYR A 115 0.52 3.62 -6.08
N ASP A 116 -0.65 3.80 -5.46
CA ASP A 116 -1.26 5.11 -5.19
C ASP A 116 -1.63 5.33 -3.71
N HIS A 117 -1.24 4.45 -2.84
CA HIS A 117 -1.47 4.53 -1.40
C HIS A 117 -0.14 4.43 -0.61
N VAL A 118 -0.18 4.83 0.66
CA VAL A 118 1.02 4.88 1.53
C VAL A 118 1.28 3.50 2.14
N ALA A 119 2.54 3.09 2.10
CA ALA A 119 3.05 1.83 2.61
C ALA A 119 4.32 2.04 3.47
N GLY A 120 4.89 0.94 3.94
CA GLY A 120 6.00 0.94 4.90
C GLY A 120 5.51 1.19 6.31
N VAL A 121 6.45 1.43 7.19
CA VAL A 121 6.20 1.73 8.61
C VAL A 121 5.11 2.78 8.80
N LEU A 122 5.14 3.85 8.00
CA LEU A 122 4.13 4.91 8.06
C LEU A 122 2.75 4.39 7.67
N GLY A 123 2.62 3.69 6.54
CA GLY A 123 1.33 3.19 6.06
C GLY A 123 0.70 2.18 7.01
N VAL A 124 1.50 1.27 7.54
CA VAL A 124 1.08 0.29 8.56
C VAL A 124 0.67 1.00 9.85
N GLY A 125 1.49 1.94 10.34
CA GLY A 125 1.18 2.68 11.58
C GLY A 125 -0.12 3.49 11.49
N VAL A 126 -0.39 4.14 10.36
CA VAL A 126 -1.67 4.84 10.11
C VAL A 126 -2.83 3.84 10.11
N THR A 127 -2.67 2.70 9.47
CA THR A 127 -3.69 1.64 9.44
C THR A 127 -3.99 1.12 10.84
N ASP A 128 -2.95 0.78 11.61
CA ASP A 128 -3.10 0.33 12.99
C ASP A 128 -3.86 1.33 13.86
N SER A 129 -3.53 2.61 13.71
CA SER A 129 -4.21 3.68 14.45
C SER A 129 -5.70 3.74 14.11
N LEU A 130 -6.05 3.64 12.83
CA LEU A 130 -7.45 3.67 12.38
C LEU A 130 -8.23 2.44 12.86
N VAL A 131 -7.60 1.27 12.82
CA VAL A 131 -8.20 0.02 13.30
C VAL A 131 -8.36 0.06 14.83
N ALA A 132 -7.32 0.44 15.56
CA ALA A 132 -7.37 0.51 17.02
C ALA A 132 -8.43 1.49 17.56
N ARG A 133 -8.77 2.52 16.77
CA ARG A 133 -9.83 3.50 17.11
C ARG A 133 -11.21 3.09 16.58
N GLY A 134 -11.34 1.95 15.93
CA GLY A 134 -12.59 1.50 15.33
C GLY A 134 -13.06 2.34 14.14
N HIS A 135 -12.16 3.08 13.50
CA HIS A 135 -12.47 3.87 12.29
C HIS A 135 -12.44 3.01 11.03
N VAL A 136 -11.68 1.93 11.05
CA VAL A 136 -11.59 0.93 9.99
C VAL A 136 -11.66 -0.45 10.62
N ALA A 137 -12.44 -1.35 10.03
CA ALA A 137 -12.43 -2.77 10.30
C ALA A 137 -11.69 -3.48 9.16
N ILE A 138 -10.85 -4.44 9.49
CA ILE A 138 -10.16 -5.30 8.52
C ILE A 138 -10.44 -6.74 8.94
N GLU A 139 -11.07 -7.50 8.02
CA GLU A 139 -11.33 -8.92 8.17
C GLU A 139 -10.82 -9.63 6.93
N ASP A 140 -9.86 -10.52 7.06
CA ASP A 140 -9.17 -11.21 5.96
C ASP A 140 -8.69 -10.24 4.87
N ASP A 141 -9.25 -10.36 3.66
CA ASP A 141 -8.92 -9.51 2.50
C ASP A 141 -9.88 -8.33 2.31
N ALA A 142 -10.83 -8.12 3.24
CA ALA A 142 -11.81 -7.06 3.19
C ALA A 142 -11.50 -5.94 4.19
N GLY A 143 -11.81 -4.71 3.81
CA GLY A 143 -11.73 -3.54 4.68
C GLY A 143 -13.00 -2.72 4.61
N GLU A 144 -13.45 -2.25 5.74
CA GLU A 144 -14.60 -1.36 5.87
C GLU A 144 -14.23 -0.10 6.63
N VAL A 145 -14.72 1.05 6.18
CA VAL A 145 -14.65 2.31 6.93
C VAL A 145 -15.94 2.46 7.71
N THR A 146 -15.84 2.50 9.02
CA THR A 146 -17.01 2.67 9.89
C THR A 146 -17.60 4.08 9.79
N PRO A 147 -18.85 4.32 10.24
CA PRO A 147 -19.39 5.68 10.31
C PRO A 147 -18.49 6.65 11.08
N SER A 148 -17.89 6.21 12.20
CA SER A 148 -16.91 7.02 12.95
C SER A 148 -15.64 7.31 12.15
N GLY A 149 -15.23 6.37 11.29
CA GLY A 149 -14.10 6.53 10.39
C GLY A 149 -14.40 7.53 9.28
N VAL A 150 -15.57 7.49 8.69
CA VAL A 150 -16.01 8.48 7.69
C VAL A 150 -15.98 9.89 8.31
N ASP A 151 -16.55 10.06 9.49
CA ASP A 151 -16.56 11.35 10.20
C ASP A 151 -15.14 11.82 10.53
N PHE A 152 -14.28 10.93 11.01
CA PHE A 152 -12.90 11.25 11.33
C PHE A 152 -12.11 11.69 10.09
N LEU A 153 -12.16 10.89 9.01
CA LEU A 153 -11.43 11.17 7.77
C LEU A 153 -11.93 12.44 7.07
N THR A 154 -13.24 12.69 7.11
CA THR A 154 -13.84 13.92 6.56
C THR A 154 -13.38 15.14 7.33
N ARG A 155 -13.38 15.11 8.68
CA ARG A 155 -12.86 16.20 9.51
C ARG A 155 -11.37 16.43 9.30
N LEU A 156 -10.62 15.38 8.98
CA LEU A 156 -9.20 15.48 8.62
C LEU A 156 -9.00 16.14 7.25
N GLY A 157 -10.04 16.26 6.43
CA GLY A 157 -9.99 16.82 5.07
C GLY A 157 -9.68 15.78 3.99
N VAL A 158 -9.85 14.49 4.29
CA VAL A 158 -9.69 13.41 3.31
C VAL A 158 -10.96 13.34 2.44
N ASP A 159 -10.79 13.49 1.13
CA ASP A 159 -11.89 13.34 0.17
C ASP A 159 -12.20 11.86 -0.07
N LEU A 160 -13.28 11.38 0.53
CA LEU A 160 -13.77 10.02 0.38
C LEU A 160 -14.76 9.85 -0.78
N THR A 161 -15.02 10.89 -1.57
CA THR A 161 -15.98 10.83 -2.68
C THR A 161 -15.50 9.88 -3.77
N PRO A 162 -16.21 8.78 -4.06
CA PRO A 162 -15.81 7.88 -5.13
C PRO A 162 -15.88 8.60 -6.48
N ARG A 163 -14.84 8.44 -7.30
CA ARG A 163 -14.90 8.96 -8.68
C ARG A 163 -16.02 8.24 -9.45
N GLN A 164 -16.87 8.99 -10.13
CA GLN A 164 -17.91 8.43 -10.99
C GLN A 164 -17.32 7.39 -11.94
N LYS A 165 -17.99 6.23 -12.06
CA LYS A 165 -17.58 5.07 -12.88
C LYS A 165 -16.35 4.30 -12.38
N SER A 166 -15.82 4.55 -11.20
CA SER A 166 -14.74 3.75 -10.65
C SER A 166 -15.27 2.38 -10.18
N ARG A 167 -14.69 1.29 -10.71
CA ARG A 167 -14.91 -0.08 -10.19
C ARG A 167 -13.95 -0.44 -9.05
N ARG A 168 -13.31 0.57 -8.46
CA ARG A 168 -12.32 0.38 -7.41
C ARG A 168 -12.99 -0.02 -6.11
N ILE A 169 -12.41 -1.01 -5.43
CA ILE A 169 -12.81 -1.38 -4.06
C ILE A 169 -12.63 -0.15 -3.16
N PHE A 170 -13.63 0.16 -2.33
CA PHE A 170 -13.63 1.37 -1.51
C PHE A 170 -12.52 1.31 -0.45
N CYS A 171 -12.47 0.25 0.34
CA CYS A 171 -11.44 0.01 1.34
C CYS A 171 -10.99 -1.44 1.28
N ARG A 172 -9.69 -1.71 1.35
CA ARG A 172 -9.14 -3.06 1.45
C ARG A 172 -7.76 -3.03 2.09
N PRO A 173 -7.34 -4.12 2.75
CA PRO A 173 -5.96 -4.28 3.17
C PRO A 173 -5.06 -4.54 1.96
N CYS A 174 -3.78 -4.20 2.11
CA CYS A 174 -2.69 -4.58 1.23
C CYS A 174 -1.50 -4.97 2.10
N LEU A 175 -1.00 -6.20 1.93
CA LEU A 175 0.10 -6.71 2.74
C LEU A 175 1.39 -5.95 2.44
N ASP A 176 1.98 -5.36 3.46
CA ASP A 176 3.27 -4.67 3.35
C ASP A 176 4.44 -5.66 3.28
N TRP A 177 5.24 -5.59 2.21
CA TRP A 177 6.35 -6.52 2.01
C TRP A 177 7.49 -6.34 3.03
N SER A 178 7.62 -5.15 3.64
CA SER A 178 8.67 -4.89 4.62
C SER A 178 8.23 -5.14 6.06
N GLU A 179 6.97 -4.82 6.38
CA GLU A 179 6.43 -4.88 7.74
C GLU A 179 5.66 -6.17 8.03
N ARG A 180 5.26 -6.91 6.98
CA ARG A 180 4.45 -8.14 7.06
C ARG A 180 3.10 -7.94 7.76
N ARG A 181 2.56 -6.75 7.61
CA ARG A 181 1.32 -6.28 8.23
C ARG A 181 0.53 -5.48 7.20
N PRO A 182 -0.80 -5.41 7.30
CA PRO A 182 -1.60 -4.69 6.33
C PRO A 182 -1.43 -3.17 6.44
N HIS A 183 -1.46 -2.50 5.30
CA HIS A 183 -1.71 -1.08 5.17
C HIS A 183 -2.93 -0.84 4.28
N LEU A 184 -3.56 0.34 4.37
CA LEU A 184 -4.80 0.62 3.66
C LEU A 184 -4.57 0.90 2.18
N ALA A 185 -5.33 0.20 1.36
CA ALA A 185 -5.43 0.36 -0.08
C ALA A 185 -6.88 0.67 -0.50
N GLY A 186 -7.18 0.55 -1.79
CA GLY A 186 -8.48 0.91 -2.32
C GLY A 186 -8.64 2.42 -2.48
N HIS A 187 -9.89 2.89 -2.54
CA HIS A 187 -10.17 4.32 -2.67
C HIS A 187 -9.68 5.10 -1.45
N VAL A 188 -9.93 4.57 -0.25
CA VAL A 188 -9.52 5.19 1.02
C VAL A 188 -8.01 5.33 1.13
N GLY A 189 -7.24 4.28 0.81
CA GLY A 189 -5.78 4.35 0.82
C GLY A 189 -5.23 5.39 -0.14
N ALA A 190 -5.82 5.51 -1.34
CA ALA A 190 -5.44 6.53 -2.31
C ALA A 190 -5.82 7.94 -1.86
N ALA A 191 -7.01 8.10 -1.26
CA ALA A 191 -7.47 9.39 -0.73
C ALA A 191 -6.55 9.89 0.40
N LEU A 192 -6.16 9.00 1.33
CA LEU A 192 -5.19 9.30 2.37
C LEU A 192 -3.84 9.72 1.80
N CYS A 193 -3.31 8.98 0.82
CA CYS A 193 -2.05 9.32 0.17
C CYS A 193 -2.11 10.70 -0.51
N ALA A 194 -3.18 10.96 -1.25
CA ALA A 194 -3.40 12.25 -1.91
C ALA A 194 -3.50 13.38 -0.89
N HIS A 195 -4.23 13.17 0.21
CA HIS A 195 -4.33 14.14 1.29
C HIS A 195 -2.96 14.46 1.89
N PHE A 196 -2.20 13.46 2.31
CA PHE A 196 -0.88 13.67 2.93
C PHE A 196 0.12 14.40 2.00
N LEU A 197 0.02 14.16 0.68
CA LEU A 197 0.81 14.90 -0.31
C LEU A 197 0.33 16.35 -0.45
N ASN A 198 -0.99 16.58 -0.48
CA ASN A 198 -1.58 17.91 -0.67
C ASN A 198 -1.32 18.85 0.52
N VAL A 199 -1.36 18.31 1.76
CA VAL A 199 -1.09 19.08 2.98
C VAL A 199 0.40 19.09 3.37
N ASP A 200 1.27 18.61 2.47
CA ASP A 200 2.73 18.58 2.64
C ASP A 200 3.22 17.82 3.88
N TRP A 201 2.51 16.80 4.30
CA TRP A 201 2.99 15.89 5.33
C TRP A 201 4.05 14.93 4.80
N VAL A 202 3.92 14.55 3.53
CA VAL A 202 4.91 13.76 2.80
C VAL A 202 5.17 14.36 1.43
N ARG A 203 6.38 14.15 0.90
CA ARG A 203 6.80 14.55 -0.45
C ARG A 203 7.34 13.35 -1.21
N ARG A 204 7.06 13.30 -2.51
CA ARG A 204 7.66 12.29 -3.40
C ARG A 204 9.15 12.57 -3.59
N THR A 205 9.95 11.50 -3.68
CA THR A 205 11.33 11.59 -4.12
C THR A 205 11.43 11.41 -5.64
N ARG A 206 12.53 11.88 -6.25
CA ARG A 206 12.73 11.73 -7.70
C ARG A 206 13.26 10.36 -8.08
N GLU A 207 14.04 9.74 -7.22
CA GLU A 207 14.86 8.57 -7.53
C GLU A 207 14.21 7.24 -7.14
N SER A 208 13.16 7.27 -6.33
CA SER A 208 12.51 6.07 -5.81
C SER A 208 11.06 6.32 -5.45
N ARG A 209 10.34 5.26 -5.09
CA ARG A 209 8.99 5.32 -4.52
C ARG A 209 8.97 5.79 -3.07
N ALA A 210 10.12 6.04 -2.46
CA ALA A 210 10.19 6.53 -1.08
C ALA A 210 9.47 7.88 -0.95
N LEU A 211 8.79 8.05 0.17
CA LEU A 211 8.16 9.30 0.58
C LEU A 211 9.02 9.95 1.65
N LYS A 212 9.43 11.19 1.39
CA LYS A 212 10.10 12.01 2.39
C LYS A 212 9.05 12.58 3.33
N ILE A 213 9.13 12.23 4.61
CA ILE A 213 8.25 12.77 5.64
C ILE A 213 8.79 14.14 6.04
N THR A 214 7.94 15.17 5.96
CA THR A 214 8.32 16.55 6.33
C THR A 214 8.35 16.72 7.84
N PRO A 215 8.98 17.78 8.40
CA PRO A 215 8.87 18.10 9.83
C PRO A 215 7.42 18.25 10.29
N LEU A 216 6.58 18.96 9.50
CA LEU A 216 5.15 19.09 9.72
C LEU A 216 4.46 17.71 9.71
N GLY A 217 4.81 16.85 8.76
CA GLY A 217 4.26 15.50 8.69
C GLY A 217 4.60 14.67 9.92
N ARG A 218 5.84 14.72 10.45
CA ARG A 218 6.23 14.01 11.68
C ARG A 218 5.35 14.43 12.86
N GLU A 219 5.18 15.73 13.04
CA GLU A 219 4.31 16.29 14.08
C GLU A 219 2.88 15.80 13.92
N LYS A 220 2.31 15.93 12.71
CA LYS A 220 0.92 15.58 12.44
C LYS A 220 0.65 14.08 12.49
N PHE A 221 1.56 13.22 12.01
CA PHE A 221 1.40 11.78 12.18
C PHE A 221 1.44 11.35 13.65
N ALA A 222 2.26 11.98 14.46
CA ALA A 222 2.28 11.73 15.90
C ALA A 222 1.00 12.25 16.59
N GLU A 223 0.56 13.45 16.28
CA GLU A 223 -0.64 14.08 16.86
C GLU A 223 -1.93 13.32 16.46
N VAL A 224 -2.12 13.10 15.15
CA VAL A 224 -3.37 12.62 14.59
C VAL A 224 -3.49 11.10 14.69
N PHE A 225 -2.40 10.38 14.42
CA PHE A 225 -2.41 8.91 14.35
C PHE A 225 -1.61 8.24 15.48
N GLY A 226 -0.88 8.99 16.32
CA GLY A 226 0.01 8.42 17.32
C GLY A 226 1.24 7.71 16.72
N VAL A 227 1.56 7.99 15.43
CA VAL A 227 2.67 7.38 14.73
C VAL A 227 3.93 8.21 14.92
N VAL A 228 4.80 7.74 15.81
CA VAL A 228 6.11 8.36 16.07
C VAL A 228 7.16 7.69 15.19
N LEU A 229 7.70 8.43 14.24
CA LEU A 229 8.73 7.96 13.30
C LEU A 229 10.10 8.44 13.78
N GLN A 230 10.98 7.51 14.14
CA GLN A 230 12.36 7.83 14.54
C GLN A 230 13.19 8.23 13.32
N GLU A 231 14.14 9.11 13.51
CA GLU A 231 15.11 9.44 12.46
C GLU A 231 16.03 8.24 12.25
N THR A 232 15.89 7.61 11.09
CA THR A 232 16.72 6.50 10.60
C THR A 232 16.80 5.21 11.44
N GLY A 233 16.06 4.17 11.05
CA GLY A 233 16.48 2.77 11.24
C GLY A 233 15.91 1.98 12.39
N ALA A 234 14.97 2.49 13.18
CA ALA A 234 14.36 1.72 14.26
C ALA A 234 12.88 1.44 14.02
N THR A 235 12.44 0.24 14.36
CA THR A 235 11.05 -0.22 14.34
C THR A 235 10.14 0.77 15.09
N PRO A 236 8.98 1.17 14.55
CA PRO A 236 8.06 2.07 15.22
C PRO A 236 7.54 1.41 16.50
N ARG A 237 7.64 2.12 17.61
CA ARG A 237 6.91 1.77 18.82
C ARG A 237 5.61 2.56 18.81
N VAL A 238 4.47 1.88 18.65
CA VAL A 238 3.17 2.45 19.03
C VAL A 238 3.22 2.60 20.53
N SER A 239 3.18 3.84 21.03
CA SER A 239 3.20 4.09 22.47
C SER A 239 1.91 3.57 23.09
N PRO A 240 1.98 2.67 24.11
CA PRO A 240 0.78 2.16 24.79
C PRO A 240 -0.04 3.25 25.49
N ALA A 241 0.56 4.41 25.73
CA ALA A 241 -0.09 5.54 26.42
C ALA A 241 -1.20 6.23 25.60
N ALA A 242 -1.21 6.09 24.26
CA ALA A 242 -2.28 6.63 23.41
C ALA A 242 -3.52 5.72 23.43
N ALA A 243 -3.35 4.43 23.65
CA ALA A 243 -4.47 3.48 23.75
C ALA A 243 -5.21 3.60 25.11
N ALA A 244 -4.53 4.01 26.17
CA ALA A 244 -5.09 4.05 27.54
C ALA A 244 -6.00 5.27 27.81
N ARG A 245 -6.05 6.29 26.96
CA ARG A 245 -6.87 7.50 27.20
C ARG A 245 -8.28 7.44 26.64
N LEU A 246 -8.69 6.32 26.04
CA LEU A 246 -9.99 6.15 25.37
C LEU A 246 -10.74 4.90 25.82
N SER A 247 -10.57 4.46 27.07
CA SER A 247 -11.49 3.47 27.64
C SER A 247 -12.85 4.12 27.88
N PRO A 248 -13.95 3.61 27.34
CA PRO A 248 -15.26 4.08 27.71
C PRO A 248 -15.55 3.67 29.15
N SER A 249 -16.04 4.63 29.93
CA SER A 249 -16.52 4.45 31.31
C SER A 249 -17.49 3.27 31.41
N PRO A 250 -17.39 2.40 32.42
CA PRO A 250 -18.30 1.30 32.56
C PRO A 250 -19.68 1.82 32.94
N ARG A 251 -20.69 1.61 32.09
CA ARG A 251 -22.09 1.76 32.50
C ARG A 251 -22.48 0.61 33.43
N ALA A 252 -22.80 0.97 34.64
CA ALA A 252 -23.41 0.11 35.65
C ALA A 252 -24.83 -0.29 35.25
N GLY A 253 -25.23 -1.49 35.67
CA GLY A 253 -26.64 -1.87 35.82
C GLY A 253 -27.04 -3.15 35.07
N ALA A 254 -26.86 -4.28 35.67
CA ALA A 254 -27.81 -5.27 36.20
C ALA A 254 -28.98 -5.70 35.27
N HIS A 255 -29.09 -6.94 34.90
CA HIS A 255 -29.99 -7.91 35.51
C HIS A 255 -29.82 -9.34 34.93
N ALA A 256 -29.91 -10.29 35.84
CA ALA A 256 -29.85 -11.71 35.63
C ALA A 256 -31.03 -12.22 34.84
N GLY A 257 -30.82 -13.27 34.04
CA GLY A 257 -31.87 -14.07 33.39
C GLY A 257 -31.29 -15.40 32.93
N SER A 258 -31.20 -16.34 33.88
CA SER A 258 -30.92 -17.74 33.63
C SER A 258 -32.04 -18.37 32.80
N THR A 259 -31.70 -18.96 31.66
CA THR A 259 -32.54 -20.05 31.12
C THR A 259 -31.65 -21.11 30.50
N ARG A 260 -31.56 -22.23 31.22
CA ARG A 260 -31.01 -23.51 30.74
C ARG A 260 -31.94 -24.04 29.66
N TYR A 261 -31.40 -24.51 28.56
CA TYR A 261 -32.09 -25.48 27.73
C TYR A 261 -31.19 -26.70 27.48
N SER A 262 -31.75 -27.81 27.84
CA SER A 262 -31.17 -29.13 27.92
C SER A 262 -30.93 -29.77 26.54
N ARG A 263 -29.95 -30.67 26.56
CA ARG A 263 -29.67 -31.68 25.54
C ARG A 263 -30.90 -32.52 25.18
N SER A 264 -31.06 -32.82 23.90
CA SER A 264 -31.66 -34.08 23.48
C SER A 264 -30.88 -34.64 22.29
N ALA A 265 -30.37 -35.85 22.52
CA ALA A 265 -29.82 -36.72 21.51
C ALA A 265 -30.97 -37.48 20.82
N ALA A 266 -30.90 -37.63 19.50
CA ALA A 266 -31.55 -38.73 18.83
C ALA A 266 -30.70 -39.19 17.64
N ARG A 267 -30.39 -40.49 17.72
CA ARG A 267 -29.79 -41.33 16.66
C ARG A 267 -30.85 -41.68 15.61
N GLY A 268 -30.38 -42.05 14.44
CA GLY A 268 -31.04 -43.12 13.66
C GLY A 268 -31.44 -42.72 12.24
N LEU A 269 -30.73 -43.17 11.34
CA LEU A 269 -30.80 -44.02 10.12
C LEU A 269 -30.00 -43.41 9.01
#